data_31483808bff1e265179dcf3215f649e9
#
_entry.id   31483808bff1e265179dcf3215f649e9
#
_cell.length_a   1.000
_cell.length_b   1.000
_cell.length_c   1.000
_cell.angle_alpha   90.00
_cell.angle_beta   90.00
_cell.angle_gamma   90.00
#
_symmetry.space_group_name_H-M   'P 1'
#
loop_
_entity.id
_entity.type
_entity.pdbx_description
1 polymer ?
#
loop_
_entity_poly.entity_id
_entity_poly.type
_entity_poly.pdbx_seq_one_letter_code
_entity_poly.pdbx_strand_id
1 'polypeptide(L)'
;AASDVYKRQGQEAAVSDQGLDLVLTNNTDAPLFLVVRVYAENDGQTMEWQLIGKENESRFSLVSEVETIDAPEEPVYVRDSEGRYATYADERILVSEARPGYRATVSLVDENGETVRVVSEDTYDAMAQIVYVGVQQRN
;
A
#
# COMPACT_ATOMS: atom_id res chain seq x y z
N ALA A 1 -9.08 8.26 1.94
CA ALA A 1 -7.66 8.57 1.77
C ALA A 1 -7.31 8.22 0.33
N ALA A 2 -6.88 9.22 -0.46
CA ALA A 2 -6.37 8.97 -1.79
C ALA A 2 -5.10 8.11 -1.63
N SER A 3 -5.13 6.86 -2.10
CA SER A 3 -3.93 6.05 -2.15
C SER A 3 -3.00 6.73 -3.15
N ASP A 4 -1.86 7.16 -2.66
CA ASP A 4 -0.82 7.74 -3.48
C ASP A 4 -0.34 6.70 -4.49
N VAL A 5 -0.73 6.84 -5.74
CA VAL A 5 -0.42 5.93 -6.85
C VAL A 5 1.09 5.81 -7.08
N TYR A 6 1.88 6.67 -6.43
CA TYR A 6 3.33 6.80 -6.61
C TYR A 6 4.17 6.20 -5.48
N LYS A 7 3.56 5.63 -4.44
CA LYS A 7 4.32 4.94 -3.39
C LYS A 7 4.82 3.60 -3.91
N ARG A 8 6.10 3.33 -3.68
CA ARG A 8 6.65 2.00 -3.92
C ARG A 8 6.04 1.04 -2.89
N GLN A 9 5.36 0.01 -3.37
CA GLN A 9 4.80 -1.02 -2.48
C GLN A 9 5.88 -1.58 -1.56
N GLY A 10 5.52 -1.82 -0.30
CA GLY A 10 6.43 -2.29 0.73
C GLY A 10 7.35 -1.22 1.33
N GLN A 11 7.29 0.02 0.88
CA GLN A 11 8.07 1.14 1.43
C GLN A 11 7.19 2.26 2.01
N GLU A 12 5.90 2.03 2.11
CA GLU A 12 4.95 2.93 2.74
C GLU A 12 4.93 2.75 4.26
N ALA A 13 4.66 3.84 4.97
CA ALA A 13 4.35 3.82 6.39
C ALA A 13 2.96 4.38 6.60
N ALA A 14 2.19 3.73 7.46
CA ALA A 14 0.90 4.22 7.91
C ALA A 14 1.02 4.74 9.34
N VAL A 15 0.48 5.94 9.57
CA VAL A 15 0.37 6.54 10.91
C VAL A 15 -1.10 6.91 11.12
N SER A 16 -1.66 6.58 12.27
CA SER A 16 -3.03 6.92 12.61
C SER A 16 -3.17 7.27 14.09
N ASP A 17 -4.21 8.02 14.40
CA ASP A 17 -4.65 8.34 15.77
C ASP A 17 -5.13 7.09 16.56
N GLN A 18 -5.33 5.97 15.87
CA GLN A 18 -5.72 4.69 16.48
C GLN A 18 -4.54 3.80 16.86
N GLY A 19 -3.31 4.33 16.87
CA GLY A 19 -2.13 3.65 17.38
C GLY A 19 -1.25 2.99 16.33
N LEU A 20 -1.45 3.26 15.04
CA LEU A 20 -0.44 2.98 14.03
C LEU A 20 0.64 4.04 14.09
N ASP A 21 1.88 3.62 14.26
CA ASP A 21 3.01 4.52 14.49
C ASP A 21 4.24 4.06 13.71
N LEU A 22 5.07 5.01 13.31
CA LEU A 22 6.37 4.75 12.70
C LEU A 22 7.46 4.99 13.74
N VAL A 23 8.04 3.91 14.24
CA VAL A 23 9.09 3.96 15.25
C VAL A 23 10.46 3.80 14.59
N LEU A 24 11.34 4.77 14.80
CA LEU A 24 12.73 4.72 14.37
C LEU A 24 13.62 4.50 15.58
N THR A 25 14.43 3.44 15.53
CA THR A 25 15.40 3.12 16.60
C THR A 25 16.83 3.34 16.11
N ASN A 26 17.60 4.15 16.84
CA ASN A 26 19.01 4.31 16.57
C ASN A 26 19.79 3.15 17.21
N ASN A 27 20.27 2.23 16.40
CA ASN A 27 21.09 1.09 16.81
C ASN A 27 22.61 1.32 16.58
N THR A 28 23.00 2.56 16.33
CA THR A 28 24.41 2.94 16.10
C THR A 28 25.03 3.47 17.40
N ASP A 29 26.36 3.48 17.48
CA ASP A 29 27.11 4.03 18.64
C ASP A 29 27.18 5.56 18.59
N ALA A 30 26.66 6.22 17.57
CA ALA A 30 26.74 7.65 17.35
C ALA A 30 25.32 8.29 17.36
N PRO A 31 25.20 9.56 17.75
CA PRO A 31 23.92 10.25 17.68
C PRO A 31 23.46 10.43 16.24
N LEU A 32 22.14 10.29 16.03
CA LEU A 32 21.46 10.63 14.79
C LEU A 32 20.60 11.87 15.01
N PHE A 33 20.59 12.77 14.03
CA PHE A 33 19.74 13.94 14.02
C PHE A 33 18.66 13.76 12.94
N LEU A 34 17.39 13.88 13.34
CA LEU A 34 16.27 13.91 12.43
C LEU A 34 15.94 15.38 12.14
N VAL A 35 16.06 15.78 10.88
CA VAL A 35 15.65 17.09 10.40
C VAL A 35 14.37 16.91 9.59
N VAL A 36 13.34 17.65 9.97
CA VAL A 36 12.06 17.68 9.24
C VAL A 36 11.86 19.08 8.69
N ARG A 37 11.60 19.17 7.40
CA ARG A 37 11.27 20.43 6.72
C ARG A 37 9.90 20.31 6.08
N VAL A 38 9.09 21.34 6.25
CA VAL A 38 7.78 21.43 5.62
C VAL A 38 7.79 22.63 4.67
N TYR A 39 7.47 22.39 3.42
CA TYR A 39 7.37 23.40 2.39
C TYR A 39 5.92 23.57 1.98
N ALA A 40 5.49 24.82 1.80
CA ALA A 40 4.25 25.14 1.14
C ALA A 40 4.50 25.20 -0.38
N GLU A 41 3.84 24.35 -1.13
CA GLU A 41 3.83 24.36 -2.60
C GLU A 41 2.45 24.76 -3.12
N ASN A 42 2.36 25.12 -4.41
CA ASN A 42 1.17 25.75 -4.99
C ASN A 42 -0.15 24.96 -4.80
N ASP A 43 -0.08 23.62 -4.58
CA ASP A 43 -1.24 22.75 -4.43
C ASP A 43 -1.18 21.85 -3.17
N GLY A 44 -0.30 22.15 -2.21
CA GLY A 44 -0.19 21.31 -1.04
C GLY A 44 0.99 21.64 -0.14
N GLN A 45 1.32 20.68 0.70
CA GLN A 45 2.49 20.73 1.56
C GLN A 45 3.36 19.49 1.29
N THR A 46 4.64 19.74 1.08
CA THR A 46 5.66 18.68 0.99
C THR A 46 6.44 18.61 2.28
N MET A 47 6.61 17.41 2.81
CA MET A 47 7.42 17.16 4.00
C MET A 47 8.67 16.38 3.59
N GLU A 48 9.83 16.95 3.89
CA GLU A 48 11.13 16.32 3.71
C GLU A 48 11.67 15.83 5.06
N TRP A 49 12.13 14.59 5.09
CA TRP A 49 12.77 13.99 6.26
C TRP A 49 14.22 13.68 5.93
N GLN A 50 15.14 14.14 6.78
CA GLN A 50 16.56 13.91 6.60
C GLN A 50 17.16 13.36 7.91
N LEU A 51 17.81 12.20 7.82
CA LEU A 51 18.63 11.65 8.90
C LEU A 51 20.08 12.04 8.69
N ILE A 52 20.67 12.70 9.70
CA ILE A 52 22.07 13.13 9.67
C ILE A 52 22.80 12.43 10.80
N GLY A 53 23.91 11.77 10.48
CA GLY A 53 24.73 11.06 11.45
C GLY A 53 26.18 10.96 11.00
N LYS A 54 26.98 10.20 11.78
CA LYS A 54 28.34 9.86 11.39
C LYS A 54 28.30 9.00 10.13
N GLU A 55 29.18 9.29 9.19
CA GLU A 55 29.34 8.45 8.00
C GLU A 55 29.70 7.02 8.39
N ASN A 56 28.99 6.05 7.83
CA ASN A 56 29.26 4.64 8.00
C ASN A 56 30.09 4.14 6.82
N GLU A 57 31.05 3.29 7.09
CA GLU A 57 31.89 2.66 6.05
C GLU A 57 31.08 1.67 5.20
N SER A 58 30.05 1.07 5.78
CA SER A 58 29.16 0.15 5.07
C SER A 58 28.03 0.89 4.38
N ARG A 59 27.91 0.74 3.08
CA ARG A 59 26.82 1.31 2.28
C ARG A 59 25.80 0.23 1.99
N PHE A 60 24.57 0.52 2.40
CA PHE A 60 23.42 -0.34 2.17
C PHE A 60 22.35 0.43 1.40
N SER A 61 21.59 -0.30 0.60
CA SER A 61 20.43 0.23 -0.11
C SER A 61 19.22 -0.64 0.15
N LEU A 62 18.03 -0.03 0.12
CA LEU A 62 16.78 -0.78 0.13
C LEU A 62 16.35 -1.04 -1.32
N VAL A 63 16.11 -2.30 -1.64
CA VAL A 63 15.57 -2.73 -2.92
C VAL A 63 14.20 -3.34 -2.68
N SER A 64 13.20 -2.87 -3.43
CA SER A 64 11.85 -3.41 -3.41
C SER A 64 11.60 -4.19 -4.70
N GLU A 65 11.28 -5.46 -4.56
CA GLU A 65 10.81 -6.34 -5.63
C GLU A 65 9.31 -6.52 -5.49
N VAL A 66 8.58 -6.37 -6.59
CA VAL A 66 7.12 -6.47 -6.59
C VAL A 66 6.69 -7.52 -7.61
N GLU A 67 5.96 -8.51 -7.13
CA GLU A 67 5.30 -9.53 -7.93
C GLU A 67 3.80 -9.20 -8.01
N THR A 68 3.23 -9.24 -9.22
CA THR A 68 1.79 -9.02 -9.41
C THR A 68 1.03 -10.33 -9.20
N ILE A 69 -0.06 -10.27 -8.46
CA ILE A 69 -1.02 -11.36 -8.27
C ILE A 69 -2.22 -11.04 -9.15
N ASP A 70 -2.52 -11.90 -10.11
CA ASP A 70 -3.64 -11.67 -11.03
C ASP A 70 -4.96 -11.55 -10.27
N ALA A 71 -5.81 -10.67 -10.76
CA ALA A 71 -7.16 -10.55 -10.26
C ALA A 71 -7.98 -11.82 -10.58
N PRO A 72 -8.88 -12.25 -9.68
CA PRO A 72 -9.79 -13.35 -9.98
C PRO A 72 -10.62 -13.06 -11.23
N GLU A 73 -10.69 -14.02 -12.15
CA GLU A 73 -11.47 -13.88 -13.39
C GLU A 73 -12.98 -13.90 -13.14
N GLU A 74 -13.41 -14.68 -12.13
CA GLU A 74 -14.83 -14.82 -11.83
C GLU A 74 -15.32 -13.68 -10.94
N PRO A 75 -16.43 -12.99 -11.32
CA PRO A 75 -17.04 -11.97 -10.49
C PRO A 75 -17.70 -12.56 -9.25
N VAL A 76 -17.65 -11.80 -8.17
CA VAL A 76 -18.45 -12.09 -6.96
C VAL A 76 -19.82 -11.43 -7.11
N TYR A 77 -20.88 -12.25 -7.10
CA TYR A 77 -22.26 -11.78 -7.13
C TYR A 77 -22.80 -11.60 -5.71
N VAL A 78 -23.20 -10.37 -5.40
CA VAL A 78 -23.77 -10.01 -4.09
C VAL A 78 -25.26 -9.74 -4.25
N ARG A 79 -26.08 -10.43 -3.45
CA ARG A 79 -27.54 -10.18 -3.45
C ARG A 79 -27.83 -8.87 -2.72
N ASP A 80 -28.45 -7.94 -3.41
CA ASP A 80 -28.85 -6.64 -2.89
C ASP A 80 -30.25 -6.68 -2.28
N SER A 81 -30.36 -7.21 -1.06
CA SER A 81 -31.62 -7.30 -0.37
C SER A 81 -32.20 -5.94 0.08
N GLU A 82 -31.34 -4.92 0.15
CA GLU A 82 -31.73 -3.56 0.53
C GLU A 82 -32.06 -2.68 -0.68
N GLY A 83 -31.74 -3.15 -1.89
CA GLY A 83 -32.00 -2.42 -3.14
C GLY A 83 -31.19 -1.12 -3.27
N ARG A 84 -29.95 -1.12 -2.76
CA ARG A 84 -29.07 0.06 -2.83
C ARG A 84 -28.55 0.33 -4.23
N TYR A 85 -28.27 -0.74 -4.99
CA TYR A 85 -27.70 -0.70 -6.33
C TYR A 85 -28.61 -1.36 -7.34
N ALA A 86 -29.16 -2.54 -7.03
CA ALA A 86 -30.01 -3.33 -7.91
C ALA A 86 -31.30 -3.74 -7.18
N THR A 87 -32.45 -3.46 -7.80
CA THR A 87 -33.74 -3.76 -7.19
C THR A 87 -34.31 -5.09 -7.67
N TYR A 88 -34.30 -5.30 -9.01
CA TYR A 88 -34.93 -6.47 -9.61
C TYR A 88 -33.95 -7.60 -9.86
N ALA A 89 -34.42 -8.84 -9.82
CA ALA A 89 -33.61 -10.06 -9.95
C ALA A 89 -32.91 -10.22 -11.31
N ASP A 90 -33.37 -9.51 -12.31
CA ASP A 90 -32.74 -9.43 -13.64
C ASP A 90 -31.70 -8.33 -13.78
N GLU A 91 -31.58 -7.46 -12.78
CA GLU A 91 -30.59 -6.37 -12.76
C GLU A 91 -29.25 -6.85 -12.21
N ARG A 92 -28.18 -6.45 -12.89
CA ARG A 92 -26.81 -6.67 -12.49
C ARG A 92 -26.04 -5.36 -12.60
N ILE A 93 -25.59 -4.86 -11.47
CA ILE A 93 -24.88 -3.59 -11.39
C ILE A 93 -23.45 -3.85 -10.95
N LEU A 94 -22.50 -3.48 -11.79
CA LEU A 94 -21.08 -3.48 -11.47
C LEU A 94 -20.79 -2.38 -10.44
N VAL A 95 -20.31 -2.76 -9.26
CA VAL A 95 -19.99 -1.82 -8.19
C VAL A 95 -18.47 -1.67 -8.02
N SER A 96 -17.72 -2.71 -8.26
CA SER A 96 -16.26 -2.66 -8.23
C SER A 96 -15.66 -3.51 -9.33
N GLU A 97 -14.69 -2.96 -10.04
CA GLU A 97 -13.90 -3.72 -11.00
C GLU A 97 -12.90 -4.62 -10.29
N ALA A 98 -12.50 -5.71 -10.96
CA ALA A 98 -11.42 -6.57 -10.50
C ALA A 98 -10.11 -5.77 -10.46
N ARG A 99 -9.27 -6.06 -9.45
CA ARG A 99 -7.96 -5.43 -9.31
C ARG A 99 -6.91 -6.49 -9.00
N PRO A 100 -5.73 -6.39 -9.60
CA PRO A 100 -4.61 -7.24 -9.23
C PRO A 100 -4.18 -6.95 -7.79
N GLY A 101 -3.63 -7.98 -7.16
CA GLY A 101 -2.88 -7.87 -5.92
C GLY A 101 -1.39 -7.78 -6.18
N TYR A 102 -0.63 -7.62 -5.11
CA TYR A 102 0.82 -7.52 -5.19
C TYR A 102 1.46 -8.21 -3.99
N ARG A 103 2.60 -8.82 -4.22
CA ARG A 103 3.53 -9.22 -3.16
C ARG A 103 4.77 -8.37 -3.28
N ALA A 104 5.11 -7.62 -2.24
CA ALA A 104 6.28 -6.77 -2.19
C ALA A 104 7.29 -7.33 -1.18
N THR A 105 8.53 -7.53 -1.63
CA THR A 105 9.66 -7.92 -0.77
C THR A 105 10.65 -6.77 -0.75
N VAL A 106 10.93 -6.25 0.44
CA VAL A 106 11.94 -5.21 0.64
C VAL A 106 13.18 -5.83 1.26
N SER A 107 14.29 -5.71 0.58
CA SER A 107 15.58 -6.26 0.99
C SER A 107 16.60 -5.15 1.22
N LEU A 108 17.42 -5.33 2.25
CA LEU A 108 18.64 -4.57 2.45
C LEU A 108 19.74 -5.24 1.64
N VAL A 109 20.35 -4.50 0.72
CA VAL A 109 21.45 -4.98 -0.11
C VAL A 109 22.73 -4.19 0.17
N ASP A 110 23.88 -4.84 0.02
CA ASP A 110 25.18 -4.21 0.13
C ASP A 110 25.58 -3.47 -1.17
N GLU A 111 26.79 -2.93 -1.19
CA GLU A 111 27.31 -2.21 -2.34
C GLU A 111 27.57 -3.10 -3.58
N ASN A 112 27.62 -4.43 -3.41
CA ASN A 112 27.75 -5.40 -4.51
C ASN A 112 26.38 -5.84 -5.03
N GLY A 113 25.29 -5.40 -4.41
CA GLY A 113 23.92 -5.82 -4.71
C GLY A 113 23.53 -7.16 -4.07
N GLU A 114 24.33 -7.69 -3.15
CA GLU A 114 24.01 -8.92 -2.43
C GLU A 114 23.02 -8.64 -1.30
N THR A 115 21.99 -9.49 -1.17
CA THR A 115 20.99 -9.38 -0.12
C THR A 115 21.60 -9.71 1.24
N VAL A 116 21.66 -8.70 2.09
CA VAL A 116 22.12 -8.85 3.49
C VAL A 116 20.99 -9.42 4.35
N ARG A 117 19.76 -8.92 4.16
CA ARG A 117 18.56 -9.43 4.83
C ARG A 117 17.29 -8.94 4.15
N VAL A 118 16.21 -9.71 4.32
CA VAL A 118 14.85 -9.25 4.02
C VAL A 118 14.36 -8.35 5.16
N VAL A 119 13.87 -7.17 4.83
CA VAL A 119 13.36 -6.16 5.78
C VAL A 119 11.88 -6.34 6.00
N SER A 120 11.09 -6.51 4.93
CA SER A 120 9.66 -6.80 4.98
C SER A 120 9.20 -7.63 3.80
N GLU A 121 8.11 -8.36 4.02
CA GLU A 121 7.33 -9.04 2.99
C GLU A 121 5.86 -8.68 3.21
N ASP A 122 5.27 -8.00 2.25
CA ASP A 122 3.90 -7.51 2.32
C ASP A 122 3.07 -8.09 1.17
N THR A 123 1.85 -8.51 1.47
CA THR A 123 0.91 -9.00 0.47
C THR A 123 -0.33 -8.12 0.45
N TYR A 124 -0.65 -7.64 -0.73
CA TYR A 124 -1.86 -6.88 -1.04
C TYR A 124 -2.76 -7.78 -1.86
N ASP A 125 -3.88 -8.17 -1.30
CA ASP A 125 -4.77 -9.15 -1.91
C ASP A 125 -5.37 -8.64 -3.23
N ALA A 126 -5.44 -9.52 -4.21
CA ALA A 126 -6.19 -9.29 -5.43
C ALA A 126 -7.70 -9.28 -5.13
N MET A 127 -8.43 -8.43 -5.80
CA MET A 127 -9.87 -8.26 -5.61
C MET A 127 -10.63 -8.68 -6.87
N ALA A 128 -11.64 -9.53 -6.68
CA ALA A 128 -12.56 -9.88 -7.75
C ALA A 128 -13.49 -8.72 -8.10
N GLN A 129 -14.03 -8.75 -9.29
CA GLN A 129 -15.13 -7.89 -9.70
C GLN A 129 -16.34 -8.13 -8.78
N ILE A 130 -17.01 -7.06 -8.34
CA ILE A 130 -18.21 -7.16 -7.49
C ILE A 130 -19.43 -6.67 -8.30
N VAL A 131 -20.40 -7.57 -8.45
CA VAL A 131 -21.64 -7.33 -9.15
C VAL A 131 -22.82 -7.52 -8.19
N TYR A 132 -23.60 -6.49 -7.99
CA TYR A 132 -24.83 -6.57 -7.20
C TYR A 132 -25.99 -7.07 -8.06
N VAL A 133 -26.81 -7.94 -7.50
CA VAL A 133 -27.99 -8.52 -8.12
C VAL A 133 -29.19 -8.25 -7.24
N GLY A 134 -30.21 -7.63 -7.80
CA GLY A 134 -31.45 -7.37 -7.06
C GLY A 134 -32.22 -8.66 -6.71
N VAL A 135 -33.21 -8.53 -5.86
CA VAL A 135 -33.94 -9.68 -5.30
C VAL A 135 -35.45 -9.67 -5.61
N GLN A 136 -36.00 -8.55 -6.06
CA GLN A 136 -37.42 -8.41 -6.33
C GLN A 136 -37.79 -8.99 -7.69
N GLN A 137 -38.94 -9.61 -7.80
CA GLN A 137 -39.51 -10.05 -9.06
C GLN A 137 -40.23 -8.86 -9.72
N ARG A 138 -40.05 -8.71 -11.04
CA ARG A 138 -40.92 -7.79 -11.80
C ARG A 138 -42.32 -8.38 -11.95
N ASN A 139 -43.34 -7.63 -11.58
CA ASN A 139 -44.73 -7.98 -11.87
C ASN A 139 -45.07 -7.80 -13.35
#